data_9d39b08672a033582a93e3f48717d9fc
#
_entry.id   9d39b08672a033582a93e3f48717d9fc
#
_cell.length_a   1.000
_cell.length_b   1.000
_cell.length_c   1.000
_cell.angle_alpha   90.00
_cell.angle_beta   90.00
_cell.angle_gamma   90.00
#
_symmetry.space_group_name_H-M   'P 1'
#
loop_
_entity.id
_entity.type
_entity.pdbx_description
1 polymer ?
#
loop_
_entity_poly.entity_id
_entity_poly.type
_entity_poly.pdbx_seq_one_letter_code
_entity_poly.pdbx_strand_id
1 'polypeptide(L)'
;MELKTSKNYAFISMLKKYVSSSMLLVIATVAALIVANSPWGDTYRHIWEMPVSLSVGGFNLFSHGGHAMSLGDFISDFLMAIFFLSVGLEIKREVLCGELSSVKKALAPIIGACGGMLVPVIVFYMVCPKDPIMERGMAIPMATDIAFSLGVLSIFSKRCPTSLKIFLAALAVADDLGGIIVIAIRYTDHLNWQFLDGAALCVIILALCNWRQVRSKSLYMTVGLALWYCMLNSGIHATIAGVVLAFCIPANLPLGTKYYIGRIRHNLAQFPATETTIADRNKPVVLSDDEIHMLKSVESASDHLISPLQDLEDSLKNPINYFVIPLFAFANAGVNLAGMSIASLFSGVGLAVFLGLLVGKFVGVFSATWLFIKLRVIQKPDGSTWAPFASVCMICGIGFTVSMFMAGLSYPAEHADLLNDAKLGILMGTIASAIVGSLMLNATLPKEQPDVTTAGGE
;
A
#
# COMPACT_ATOMS: atom_id res chain seq x y z
N MET A 1 -15.44 19.14 -29.59
CA MET A 1 -15.43 18.36 -28.32
C MET A 1 -14.03 17.84 -27.97
N GLU A 2 -13.14 17.62 -28.94
CA GLU A 2 -11.77 17.06 -28.78
C GLU A 2 -10.73 18.00 -28.15
N LEU A 3 -10.87 19.32 -28.31
CA LEU A 3 -9.98 20.29 -27.64
C LEU A 3 -10.14 20.33 -26.10
N LYS A 4 -11.30 19.90 -25.57
CA LYS A 4 -11.51 19.75 -24.12
C LYS A 4 -10.87 18.50 -23.55
N THR A 5 -10.85 17.39 -24.30
CA THR A 5 -10.21 16.14 -23.89
C THR A 5 -8.69 16.28 -23.88
N SER A 6 -8.09 16.92 -24.88
CA SER A 6 -6.65 17.21 -24.92
C SER A 6 -6.18 18.11 -23.75
N LYS A 7 -6.96 19.14 -23.41
CA LYS A 7 -6.65 20.00 -22.23
C LYS A 7 -6.81 19.25 -20.91
N ASN A 8 -7.79 18.38 -20.79
CA ASN A 8 -7.97 17.54 -19.59
C ASN A 8 -6.86 16.50 -19.47
N TYR A 9 -6.45 15.87 -20.57
CA TYR A 9 -5.29 14.97 -20.57
C TYR A 9 -3.98 15.72 -20.25
N ALA A 10 -3.77 16.91 -20.81
CA ALA A 10 -2.62 17.75 -20.49
C ALA A 10 -2.64 18.21 -19.04
N PHE A 11 -3.80 18.58 -18.50
CA PHE A 11 -3.96 18.97 -17.09
C PHE A 11 -3.75 17.79 -16.15
N ILE A 12 -4.31 16.61 -16.43
CA ILE A 12 -4.09 15.38 -15.66
C ILE A 12 -2.63 14.93 -15.75
N SER A 13 -2.00 15.04 -16.91
CA SER A 13 -0.57 14.70 -17.08
C SER A 13 0.35 15.70 -16.37
N MET A 14 -0.01 16.99 -16.36
CA MET A 14 0.66 18.00 -15.54
C MET A 14 0.48 17.74 -14.05
N LEU A 15 -0.73 17.45 -13.59
CA LEU A 15 -1.00 17.08 -12.19
C LEU A 15 -0.17 15.86 -11.79
N LYS A 16 -0.16 14.79 -12.59
CA LYS A 16 0.68 13.60 -12.34
C LYS A 16 2.18 13.90 -12.34
N LYS A 17 2.63 14.90 -13.08
CA LYS A 17 4.04 15.31 -13.12
C LYS A 17 4.46 16.13 -11.89
N TYR A 18 3.55 16.89 -11.29
CA TYR A 18 3.86 17.80 -10.18
C TYR A 18 3.34 17.32 -8.83
N VAL A 19 2.30 16.48 -8.79
CA VAL A 19 1.74 15.94 -7.55
C VAL A 19 2.09 14.45 -7.45
N SER A 20 3.09 14.13 -6.64
CA SER A 20 3.37 12.73 -6.31
C SER A 20 2.27 12.17 -5.41
N SER A 21 2.03 10.87 -5.44
CA SER A 21 1.05 10.20 -4.56
C SER A 21 1.32 10.48 -3.09
N SER A 22 2.59 10.53 -2.68
CA SER A 22 2.98 10.88 -1.32
C SER A 22 2.63 12.32 -0.93
N MET A 23 2.71 13.26 -1.87
CA MET A 23 2.29 14.65 -1.63
C MET A 23 0.77 14.75 -1.45
N LEU A 24 -0.01 14.00 -2.25
CA LEU A 24 -1.46 13.96 -2.11
C LEU A 24 -1.88 13.36 -0.77
N LEU A 25 -1.16 12.33 -0.32
CA LEU A 25 -1.37 11.73 0.99
C LEU A 25 -1.13 12.73 2.13
N VAL A 26 -0.04 13.50 2.08
CA VAL A 26 0.23 14.57 3.07
C VAL A 26 -0.86 15.64 3.03
N ILE A 27 -1.29 16.08 1.84
CA ILE A 27 -2.36 17.08 1.70
C ILE A 27 -3.67 16.55 2.31
N ALA A 28 -4.05 15.28 2.03
CA ALA A 28 -5.25 14.67 2.59
C ALA A 28 -5.19 14.60 4.12
N THR A 29 -4.03 14.25 4.67
CA THR A 29 -3.80 14.20 6.13
C THR A 29 -3.91 15.56 6.79
N VAL A 30 -3.25 16.56 6.21
CA VAL A 30 -3.31 17.94 6.73
C VAL A 30 -4.73 18.50 6.62
N ALA A 31 -5.43 18.22 5.51
CA ALA A 31 -6.83 18.62 5.34
C ALA A 31 -7.73 17.96 6.40
N ALA A 32 -7.56 16.65 6.67
CA ALA A 32 -8.29 15.95 7.72
C ALA A 32 -8.08 16.57 9.10
N LEU A 33 -6.82 16.89 9.45
CA LEU A 33 -6.48 17.54 10.73
C LEU A 33 -7.09 18.94 10.83
N ILE A 34 -7.04 19.73 9.77
CA ILE A 34 -7.62 21.09 9.75
C ILE A 34 -9.14 21.01 9.91
N VAL A 35 -9.81 20.15 9.14
CA VAL A 35 -11.28 20.01 9.17
C VAL A 35 -11.73 19.46 10.52
N ALA A 36 -11.07 18.45 11.07
CA ALA A 36 -11.40 17.85 12.36
C ALA A 36 -11.27 18.83 13.54
N ASN A 37 -10.38 19.85 13.44
CA ASN A 37 -10.14 20.85 14.48
C ASN A 37 -10.73 22.23 14.13
N SER A 38 -11.56 22.32 13.09
CA SER A 38 -12.31 23.50 12.69
C SER A 38 -13.73 23.48 13.32
N PRO A 39 -14.51 24.57 13.19
CA PRO A 39 -15.92 24.57 13.57
C PRO A 39 -16.77 23.48 12.89
N TRP A 40 -16.26 22.83 11.84
CA TRP A 40 -16.91 21.73 11.13
C TRP A 40 -16.46 20.35 11.62
N GLY A 41 -15.69 20.28 12.71
CA GLY A 41 -15.16 19.04 13.27
C GLY A 41 -16.27 18.05 13.70
N ASP A 42 -17.39 18.58 14.25
CA ASP A 42 -18.54 17.74 14.61
C ASP A 42 -19.24 17.15 13.37
N THR A 43 -19.41 17.96 12.31
CA THR A 43 -19.96 17.50 11.03
C THR A 43 -19.05 16.46 10.38
N TYR A 44 -17.75 16.68 10.41
CA TYR A 44 -16.77 15.72 9.90
C TYR A 44 -16.86 14.37 10.62
N ARG A 45 -16.92 14.35 11.95
CA ARG A 45 -17.08 13.11 12.73
C ARG A 45 -18.42 12.43 12.43
N HIS A 46 -19.50 13.19 12.44
CA HIS A 46 -20.84 12.68 12.18
C HIS A 46 -20.97 12.01 10.80
N ILE A 47 -20.29 12.51 9.77
CA ILE A 47 -20.26 11.87 8.44
C ILE A 47 -19.68 10.45 8.53
N TRP A 48 -18.55 10.28 9.23
CA TRP A 48 -17.90 8.97 9.34
C TRP A 48 -18.65 8.01 10.29
N GLU A 49 -19.40 8.52 11.25
CA GLU A 49 -20.22 7.75 12.18
C GLU A 49 -21.59 7.37 11.61
N MET A 50 -21.98 7.91 10.45
CA MET A 50 -23.26 7.56 9.83
C MET A 50 -23.38 6.06 9.59
N PRO A 51 -24.50 5.42 10.03
CA PRO A 51 -24.70 3.99 9.80
C PRO A 51 -24.98 3.71 8.32
N VAL A 52 -24.23 2.77 7.74
CA VAL A 52 -24.47 2.25 6.39
C VAL A 52 -25.45 1.10 6.47
N SER A 53 -26.64 1.26 5.89
CA SER A 53 -27.66 0.21 5.88
C SER A 53 -28.17 -0.02 4.46
N LEU A 54 -28.04 -1.25 3.97
CA LEU A 54 -28.71 -1.75 2.78
C LEU A 54 -29.51 -2.97 3.21
N SER A 55 -30.78 -2.77 3.52
CA SER A 55 -31.64 -3.84 4.02
C SER A 55 -32.50 -4.42 2.90
N VAL A 56 -32.48 -5.75 2.77
CA VAL A 56 -33.32 -6.51 1.87
C VAL A 56 -34.10 -7.52 2.70
N GLY A 57 -35.45 -7.39 2.76
CA GLY A 57 -36.29 -8.31 3.51
C GLY A 57 -36.02 -8.38 5.03
N GLY A 58 -35.53 -7.28 5.64
CA GLY A 58 -35.18 -7.24 7.08
C GLY A 58 -33.71 -7.68 7.38
N PHE A 59 -32.96 -8.12 6.39
CA PHE A 59 -31.55 -8.43 6.52
C PHE A 59 -30.70 -7.23 6.05
N ASN A 60 -29.86 -6.67 6.93
CA ASN A 60 -28.93 -5.62 6.56
C ASN A 60 -27.65 -6.24 6.01
N LEU A 61 -27.32 -5.95 4.75
CA LEU A 61 -26.12 -6.47 4.10
C LEU A 61 -24.82 -5.97 4.78
N PHE A 62 -24.84 -4.77 5.34
CA PHE A 62 -23.67 -4.14 5.98
C PHE A 62 -23.83 -4.12 7.51
N SER A 63 -24.04 -5.30 8.11
CA SER A 63 -24.04 -5.49 9.55
C SER A 63 -22.81 -6.29 9.97
N HIS A 64 -22.11 -5.83 11.02
CA HIS A 64 -21.04 -6.57 11.66
C HIS A 64 -21.47 -6.86 13.10
N GLY A 65 -21.48 -8.14 13.50
CA GLY A 65 -21.90 -8.53 14.86
C GLY A 65 -23.36 -8.14 15.22
N GLY A 66 -24.24 -7.92 14.24
CA GLY A 66 -25.65 -7.53 14.49
C GLY A 66 -25.89 -6.00 14.56
N HIS A 67 -24.83 -5.19 14.46
CA HIS A 67 -24.93 -3.73 14.40
C HIS A 67 -24.62 -3.22 12.98
N ALA A 68 -25.29 -2.14 12.56
CA ALA A 68 -24.97 -1.49 11.29
C ALA A 68 -23.54 -0.89 11.36
N MET A 69 -22.71 -1.15 10.36
CA MET A 69 -21.38 -0.56 10.26
C MET A 69 -21.47 0.94 10.09
N SER A 70 -20.53 1.69 10.67
CA SER A 70 -20.36 3.10 10.35
C SER A 70 -19.81 3.27 8.93
N LEU A 71 -20.03 4.43 8.32
CA LEU A 71 -19.45 4.76 7.01
C LEU A 71 -17.90 4.74 7.06
N GLY A 72 -17.32 5.18 8.18
CA GLY A 72 -15.88 5.15 8.40
C GLY A 72 -15.33 3.73 8.43
N ASP A 73 -15.98 2.81 9.16
CA ASP A 73 -15.56 1.41 9.22
C ASP A 73 -15.71 0.73 7.87
N PHE A 74 -16.85 0.93 7.19
CA PHE A 74 -17.08 0.37 5.86
C PHE A 74 -16.03 0.83 4.85
N ILE A 75 -15.76 2.16 4.80
CA ILE A 75 -14.75 2.71 3.89
C ILE A 75 -13.37 2.18 4.26
N SER A 76 -13.03 2.14 5.54
CA SER A 76 -11.73 1.64 5.99
C SER A 76 -11.53 0.17 5.62
N ASP A 77 -12.50 -0.70 5.90
CA ASP A 77 -12.40 -2.12 5.60
C ASP A 77 -12.39 -2.41 4.09
N PHE A 78 -13.24 -1.71 3.32
CA PHE A 78 -13.31 -1.89 1.88
C PHE A 78 -12.06 -1.36 1.17
N LEU A 79 -11.62 -0.14 1.50
CA LEU A 79 -10.43 0.44 0.88
C LEU A 79 -9.16 -0.34 1.25
N MET A 80 -9.07 -0.78 2.52
CA MET A 80 -7.94 -1.60 2.94
C MET A 80 -7.95 -2.99 2.33
N ALA A 81 -9.11 -3.59 2.05
CA ALA A 81 -9.17 -4.85 1.30
C ALA A 81 -8.60 -4.69 -0.13
N ILE A 82 -8.89 -3.57 -0.80
CA ILE A 82 -8.31 -3.25 -2.12
C ILE A 82 -6.81 -2.97 -2.00
N PHE A 83 -6.38 -2.26 -0.96
CA PHE A 83 -4.97 -2.02 -0.68
C PHE A 83 -4.23 -3.35 -0.46
N PHE A 84 -4.73 -4.22 0.41
CA PHE A 84 -4.12 -5.52 0.67
C PHE A 84 -4.20 -6.49 -0.51
N LEU A 85 -5.17 -6.33 -1.42
CA LEU A 85 -5.16 -7.01 -2.72
C LEU A 85 -3.92 -6.60 -3.52
N SER A 86 -3.63 -5.31 -3.63
CA SER A 86 -2.44 -4.82 -4.35
C SER A 86 -1.14 -5.29 -3.69
N VAL A 87 -1.05 -5.18 -2.36
CA VAL A 87 0.11 -5.67 -1.59
C VAL A 87 0.28 -7.18 -1.80
N GLY A 88 -0.80 -7.95 -1.77
CA GLY A 88 -0.75 -9.41 -2.03
C GLY A 88 -0.27 -9.75 -3.45
N LEU A 89 -0.66 -8.97 -4.48
CA LEU A 89 -0.16 -9.12 -5.84
C LEU A 89 1.33 -8.78 -5.92
N GLU A 90 1.76 -7.71 -5.27
CA GLU A 90 3.17 -7.30 -5.17
C GLU A 90 4.01 -8.37 -4.46
N ILE A 91 3.55 -8.87 -3.29
CA ILE A 91 4.20 -9.98 -2.58
C ILE A 91 4.36 -11.19 -3.50
N LYS A 92 3.28 -11.59 -4.19
CA LYS A 92 3.33 -12.75 -5.10
C LYS A 92 4.30 -12.53 -6.24
N ARG A 93 4.35 -11.34 -6.83
CA ARG A 93 5.33 -10.99 -7.87
C ARG A 93 6.76 -11.04 -7.34
N GLU A 94 7.03 -10.46 -6.16
CA GLU A 94 8.35 -10.47 -5.54
C GLU A 94 8.83 -11.89 -5.21
N VAL A 95 7.92 -12.77 -4.77
CA VAL A 95 8.24 -14.19 -4.50
C VAL A 95 8.53 -14.95 -5.80
N LEU A 96 7.83 -14.67 -6.90
CA LEU A 96 8.00 -15.39 -8.16
C LEU A 96 9.19 -14.88 -8.99
N CYS A 97 9.40 -13.58 -9.09
CA CYS A 97 10.34 -12.97 -10.02
C CYS A 97 11.23 -11.87 -9.42
N GLY A 98 10.94 -11.42 -8.18
CA GLY A 98 11.62 -10.28 -7.55
C GLY A 98 12.73 -10.66 -6.57
N GLU A 99 12.96 -9.79 -5.60
CA GLU A 99 14.01 -9.96 -4.58
C GLU A 99 13.69 -11.08 -3.58
N LEU A 100 12.42 -11.47 -3.42
CA LEU A 100 12.03 -12.60 -2.58
C LEU A 100 12.05 -13.95 -3.32
N SER A 101 12.41 -13.98 -4.60
CA SER A 101 12.42 -15.20 -5.43
C SER A 101 13.56 -16.19 -5.10
N SER A 102 14.62 -15.72 -4.44
CA SER A 102 15.75 -16.53 -4.01
C SER A 102 15.98 -16.40 -2.52
N VAL A 103 16.19 -17.52 -1.82
CA VAL A 103 16.46 -17.52 -0.37
C VAL A 103 17.60 -16.57 0.00
N LYS A 104 18.69 -16.53 -0.80
CA LYS A 104 19.84 -15.64 -0.54
C LYS A 104 19.49 -14.15 -0.60
N LYS A 105 18.63 -13.75 -1.53
CA LYS A 105 18.18 -12.36 -1.67
C LYS A 105 17.12 -12.01 -0.63
N ALA A 106 16.18 -12.89 -0.39
CA ALA A 106 15.06 -12.70 0.52
C ALA A 106 15.47 -12.61 1.99
N LEU A 107 16.56 -13.26 2.39
CA LEU A 107 16.99 -13.31 3.79
C LEU A 107 17.23 -11.93 4.39
N ALA A 108 17.84 -10.99 3.67
CA ALA A 108 18.16 -9.68 4.21
C ALA A 108 16.89 -8.85 4.54
N PRO A 109 15.93 -8.66 3.61
CA PRO A 109 14.65 -8.01 3.90
C PRO A 109 13.83 -8.73 4.98
N ILE A 110 13.75 -10.07 4.93
CA ILE A 110 12.97 -10.86 5.90
C ILE A 110 13.53 -10.72 7.32
N ILE A 111 14.85 -10.81 7.49
CA ILE A 111 15.50 -10.64 8.78
C ILE A 111 15.29 -9.20 9.30
N GLY A 112 15.44 -8.22 8.41
CA GLY A 112 15.15 -6.83 8.74
C GLY A 112 13.71 -6.63 9.18
N ALA A 113 12.74 -7.21 8.47
CA ALA A 113 11.33 -7.16 8.81
C ALA A 113 11.03 -7.86 10.14
N CYS A 114 11.58 -9.06 10.38
CA CYS A 114 11.44 -9.73 11.68
C CYS A 114 11.95 -8.85 12.83
N GLY A 115 13.12 -8.23 12.69
CA GLY A 115 13.64 -7.28 13.67
C GLY A 115 12.75 -6.05 13.81
N GLY A 116 12.29 -5.51 12.66
CA GLY A 116 11.39 -4.35 12.59
C GLY A 116 9.97 -4.62 13.10
N MET A 117 9.55 -5.86 13.29
CA MET A 117 8.29 -6.23 13.92
C MET A 117 8.48 -6.54 15.42
N LEU A 118 9.50 -7.33 15.78
CA LEU A 118 9.69 -7.79 17.16
C LEU A 118 10.12 -6.66 18.10
N VAL A 119 11.10 -5.84 17.70
CA VAL A 119 11.64 -4.81 18.58
C VAL A 119 10.62 -3.70 18.88
N PRO A 120 9.83 -3.17 17.92
CA PRO A 120 8.76 -2.23 18.24
C PRO A 120 7.74 -2.78 19.24
N VAL A 121 7.38 -4.05 19.13
CA VAL A 121 6.47 -4.72 20.09
C VAL A 121 7.10 -4.76 21.48
N ILE A 122 8.38 -5.11 21.58
CA ILE A 122 9.09 -5.10 22.87
C ILE A 122 9.13 -3.67 23.47
N VAL A 123 9.45 -2.67 22.65
CA VAL A 123 9.46 -1.26 23.08
C VAL A 123 8.06 -0.83 23.52
N PHE A 124 7.02 -1.22 22.79
CA PHE A 124 5.64 -0.95 23.15
C PHE A 124 5.29 -1.52 24.53
N TYR A 125 5.59 -2.80 24.79
CA TYR A 125 5.34 -3.44 26.08
C TYR A 125 6.17 -2.88 27.25
N MET A 126 7.34 -2.32 26.96
CA MET A 126 8.19 -1.68 28.00
C MET A 126 7.64 -0.32 28.42
N VAL A 127 6.96 0.38 27.54
CA VAL A 127 6.50 1.77 27.73
C VAL A 127 5.01 1.84 28.05
N CYS A 128 4.20 0.96 27.45
CA CYS A 128 2.76 0.93 27.64
C CYS A 128 2.42 0.46 29.05
N PRO A 129 1.48 1.13 29.76
CA PRO A 129 0.93 0.63 31.03
C PRO A 129 0.40 -0.80 30.85
N LYS A 130 0.53 -1.63 31.88
CA LYS A 130 0.06 -3.03 31.88
C LYS A 130 -1.45 -3.09 32.04
N ASP A 131 -2.18 -2.74 31.01
CA ASP A 131 -3.62 -2.84 30.91
C ASP A 131 -3.96 -3.71 29.70
N PRO A 132 -4.78 -4.77 29.84
CA PRO A 132 -5.15 -5.67 28.74
C PRO A 132 -5.76 -4.96 27.52
N ILE A 133 -6.45 -3.83 27.73
CA ILE A 133 -7.05 -3.04 26.65
C ILE A 133 -5.98 -2.25 25.92
N MET A 134 -5.09 -1.59 26.66
CA MET A 134 -3.98 -0.82 26.06
C MET A 134 -3.00 -1.72 25.31
N GLU A 135 -2.75 -2.95 25.81
CA GLU A 135 -1.85 -3.92 25.18
C GLU A 135 -2.33 -4.41 23.78
N ARG A 136 -3.62 -4.23 23.44
CA ARG A 136 -4.13 -4.55 22.10
C ARG A 136 -3.41 -3.76 21.02
N GLY A 137 -2.92 -2.56 21.31
CA GLY A 137 -2.21 -1.69 20.39
C GLY A 137 -0.78 -2.12 20.01
N MET A 138 -0.28 -3.25 20.51
CA MET A 138 1.11 -3.70 20.29
C MET A 138 1.50 -3.85 18.82
N ALA A 139 0.53 -4.13 17.94
CA ALA A 139 0.76 -4.30 16.53
C ALA A 139 0.87 -2.97 15.76
N ILE A 140 0.43 -1.85 16.34
CA ILE A 140 0.42 -0.53 15.70
C ILE A 140 1.81 -0.10 15.22
N PRO A 141 2.88 -0.18 16.02
CA PRO A 141 4.20 0.28 15.60
C PRO A 141 4.99 -0.74 14.75
N MET A 142 4.38 -1.88 14.40
CA MET A 142 5.04 -2.90 13.55
C MET A 142 5.03 -2.51 12.08
N ALA A 143 4.04 -1.77 11.61
CA ALA A 143 3.81 -1.50 10.21
C ALA A 143 4.74 -0.43 9.64
N THR A 144 5.07 -0.56 8.33
CA THR A 144 5.78 0.46 7.54
C THR A 144 4.90 0.89 6.38
N ASP A 145 4.70 2.18 6.18
CA ASP A 145 3.98 2.74 5.03
C ASP A 145 4.92 2.83 3.82
N ILE A 146 4.78 1.90 2.87
CA ILE A 146 5.61 1.83 1.66
C ILE A 146 5.51 3.12 0.85
N ALA A 147 4.28 3.60 0.62
CA ALA A 147 4.03 4.75 -0.26
C ALA A 147 4.69 6.02 0.29
N PHE A 148 4.59 6.24 1.60
CA PHE A 148 5.19 7.41 2.25
C PHE A 148 6.71 7.26 2.38
N SER A 149 7.20 6.09 2.78
CA SER A 149 8.64 5.83 2.97
C SER A 149 9.42 5.93 1.67
N LEU A 150 8.93 5.33 0.57
CA LEU A 150 9.51 5.47 -0.76
C LEU A 150 9.35 6.90 -1.29
N GLY A 151 8.27 7.60 -0.93
CA GLY A 151 8.07 9.00 -1.25
C GLY A 151 9.16 9.89 -0.68
N VAL A 152 9.46 9.74 0.62
CA VAL A 152 10.56 10.46 1.28
C VAL A 152 11.91 10.09 0.65
N LEU A 153 12.15 8.80 0.41
CA LEU A 153 13.40 8.35 -0.22
C LEU A 153 13.55 8.86 -1.67
N SER A 154 12.45 9.09 -2.37
CA SER A 154 12.45 9.60 -3.75
C SER A 154 13.02 11.02 -3.87
N ILE A 155 12.95 11.82 -2.81
CA ILE A 155 13.56 13.17 -2.74
C ILE A 155 15.07 13.07 -2.94
N PHE A 156 15.67 11.97 -2.46
CA PHE A 156 17.10 11.69 -2.56
C PHE A 156 17.45 10.74 -3.72
N SER A 157 16.53 10.54 -4.68
CA SER A 157 16.63 9.48 -5.69
C SER A 157 17.88 9.54 -6.54
N LYS A 158 18.43 10.71 -6.84
CA LYS A 158 19.66 10.90 -7.62
C LYS A 158 20.92 10.51 -6.86
N ARG A 159 20.91 10.61 -5.52
CA ARG A 159 22.05 10.39 -4.63
C ARG A 159 22.03 9.03 -3.94
N CYS A 160 20.84 8.44 -3.78
CA CYS A 160 20.64 7.19 -3.05
C CYS A 160 20.87 5.98 -3.95
N PRO A 161 21.75 5.02 -3.55
CA PRO A 161 21.94 3.77 -4.27
C PRO A 161 20.64 3.00 -4.49
N THR A 162 20.47 2.45 -5.69
CA THR A 162 19.27 1.67 -6.04
C THR A 162 19.06 0.46 -5.14
N SER A 163 20.16 -0.16 -4.67
CA SER A 163 20.13 -1.29 -3.74
C SER A 163 19.42 -0.97 -2.41
N LEU A 164 19.57 0.27 -1.90
CA LEU A 164 18.88 0.70 -0.68
C LEU A 164 17.38 0.93 -0.91
N LYS A 165 16.98 1.40 -2.09
CA LYS A 165 15.56 1.53 -2.47
C LYS A 165 14.91 0.17 -2.57
N ILE A 166 15.59 -0.78 -3.23
CA ILE A 166 15.14 -2.17 -3.36
C ILE A 166 15.03 -2.84 -1.98
N PHE A 167 16.04 -2.64 -1.12
CA PHE A 167 16.01 -3.17 0.25
C PHE A 167 14.81 -2.63 1.04
N LEU A 168 14.55 -1.30 1.00
CA LEU A 168 13.41 -0.69 1.68
C LEU A 168 12.07 -1.25 1.17
N ALA A 169 11.92 -1.35 -0.16
CA ALA A 169 10.71 -1.89 -0.77
C ALA A 169 10.48 -3.37 -0.36
N ALA A 170 11.50 -4.21 -0.50
CA ALA A 170 11.40 -5.63 -0.14
C ALA A 170 11.18 -5.84 1.37
N LEU A 171 11.79 -5.00 2.23
CA LEU A 171 11.57 -5.03 3.67
C LEU A 171 10.13 -4.66 4.01
N ALA A 172 9.59 -3.60 3.40
CA ALA A 172 8.23 -3.16 3.67
C ALA A 172 7.19 -4.19 3.18
N VAL A 173 7.42 -4.83 2.04
CA VAL A 173 6.60 -5.98 1.56
C VAL A 173 6.64 -7.14 2.57
N ALA A 174 7.80 -7.45 3.15
CA ALA A 174 7.92 -8.49 4.17
C ALA A 174 7.26 -8.09 5.51
N ASP A 175 7.32 -6.80 5.89
CA ASP A 175 6.62 -6.22 7.05
C ASP A 175 5.10 -6.34 6.89
N ASP A 176 4.58 -5.99 5.71
CA ASP A 176 3.14 -6.07 5.42
C ASP A 176 2.63 -7.51 5.51
N LEU A 177 3.41 -8.49 5.00
CA LEU A 177 3.07 -9.90 5.16
C LEU A 177 3.00 -10.29 6.64
N GLY A 178 3.97 -9.86 7.44
CA GLY A 178 3.97 -10.08 8.88
C GLY A 178 2.78 -9.40 9.58
N GLY A 179 2.46 -8.18 9.19
CA GLY A 179 1.28 -7.45 9.67
C GLY A 179 -0.03 -8.17 9.39
N ILE A 180 -0.21 -8.70 8.18
CA ILE A 180 -1.39 -9.51 7.81
C ILE A 180 -1.53 -10.75 8.69
N ILE A 181 -0.41 -11.45 8.96
CA ILE A 181 -0.40 -12.63 9.85
C ILE A 181 -0.83 -12.24 11.27
N VAL A 182 -0.30 -11.12 11.79
CA VAL A 182 -0.68 -10.61 13.13
C VAL A 182 -2.15 -10.21 13.17
N ILE A 183 -2.67 -9.54 12.13
CA ILE A 183 -4.11 -9.22 12.02
C ILE A 183 -4.93 -10.51 12.09
N ALA A 184 -4.59 -11.53 11.30
CA ALA A 184 -5.31 -12.78 11.24
C ALA A 184 -5.36 -13.53 12.58
N ILE A 185 -4.26 -13.49 13.36
CA ILE A 185 -4.17 -14.24 14.63
C ILE A 185 -4.75 -13.45 15.81
N ARG A 186 -4.50 -12.13 15.84
CA ARG A 186 -4.74 -11.32 17.05
C ARG A 186 -6.11 -10.65 17.09
N TYR A 187 -6.65 -10.32 15.92
CA TYR A 187 -7.87 -9.51 15.79
C TYR A 187 -9.05 -10.31 15.20
N THR A 188 -8.99 -11.63 15.25
CA THR A 188 -10.12 -12.50 14.89
C THR A 188 -11.04 -12.64 16.13
N ASP A 189 -12.30 -12.26 15.95
CA ASP A 189 -13.35 -12.35 16.96
C ASP A 189 -14.13 -13.68 16.88
N HIS A 190 -15.41 -13.69 17.29
CA HIS A 190 -16.27 -14.87 17.24
C HIS A 190 -16.51 -15.35 15.80
N LEU A 191 -16.11 -16.59 15.51
CA LEU A 191 -16.26 -17.19 14.18
C LEU A 191 -17.70 -17.58 13.88
N ASN A 192 -18.22 -17.07 12.75
CA ASN A 192 -19.48 -17.51 12.16
C ASN A 192 -19.23 -18.55 11.06
N TRP A 193 -19.47 -19.81 11.37
CA TRP A 193 -19.18 -20.94 10.49
C TRP A 193 -19.92 -20.89 9.15
N GLN A 194 -21.16 -20.36 9.11
CA GLN A 194 -21.93 -20.28 7.86
C GLN A 194 -21.26 -19.37 6.82
N PHE A 195 -20.76 -18.23 7.24
CA PHE A 195 -20.03 -17.32 6.35
C PHE A 195 -18.61 -17.81 6.06
N LEU A 196 -18.00 -18.55 6.99
CA LEU A 196 -16.70 -19.18 6.76
C LEU A 196 -16.77 -20.27 5.70
N ASP A 197 -17.84 -21.07 5.69
CA ASP A 197 -18.11 -22.07 4.64
C ASP A 197 -18.30 -21.38 3.28
N GLY A 198 -19.02 -20.23 3.24
CA GLY A 198 -19.14 -19.41 2.04
C GLY A 198 -17.81 -18.87 1.54
N ALA A 199 -16.96 -18.38 2.46
CA ALA A 199 -15.62 -17.92 2.13
C ALA A 199 -14.74 -19.08 1.57
N ALA A 200 -14.79 -20.26 2.20
CA ALA A 200 -14.10 -21.44 1.73
C ALA A 200 -14.56 -21.85 0.31
N LEU A 201 -15.86 -21.80 0.04
CA LEU A 201 -16.40 -22.07 -1.30
C LEU A 201 -15.84 -21.07 -2.34
N CYS A 202 -15.81 -19.77 -2.00
CA CYS A 202 -15.22 -18.74 -2.88
C CYS A 202 -13.74 -19.03 -3.16
N VAL A 203 -12.97 -19.40 -2.14
CA VAL A 203 -11.55 -19.76 -2.29
C VAL A 203 -11.39 -20.98 -3.20
N ILE A 204 -12.23 -22.02 -3.06
CA ILE A 204 -12.22 -23.20 -3.92
C ILE A 204 -12.51 -22.79 -5.38
N ILE A 205 -13.51 -21.95 -5.62
CA ILE A 205 -13.83 -21.45 -6.97
C ILE A 205 -12.63 -20.69 -7.54
N LEU A 206 -12.01 -19.78 -6.78
CA LEU A 206 -10.83 -19.03 -7.20
C LEU A 206 -9.63 -19.93 -7.50
N ALA A 207 -9.41 -20.96 -6.66
CA ALA A 207 -8.35 -21.95 -6.86
C ALA A 207 -8.57 -22.78 -8.12
N LEU A 208 -9.82 -23.19 -8.39
CA LEU A 208 -10.20 -23.88 -9.62
C LEU A 208 -10.01 -23.00 -10.86
N CYS A 209 -10.38 -21.72 -10.78
CA CYS A 209 -10.14 -20.75 -11.85
C CYS A 209 -8.63 -20.55 -12.10
N ASN A 210 -7.82 -20.50 -11.06
CA ASN A 210 -6.37 -20.45 -11.18
C ASN A 210 -5.81 -21.73 -11.82
N TRP A 211 -6.25 -22.90 -11.35
CA TRP A 211 -5.83 -24.18 -11.93
C TRP A 211 -6.19 -24.28 -13.43
N ARG A 212 -7.39 -23.80 -13.81
CA ARG A 212 -7.85 -23.72 -15.21
C ARG A 212 -7.20 -22.57 -15.97
N GLN A 213 -6.33 -21.77 -15.35
CA GLN A 213 -5.66 -20.61 -15.95
C GLN A 213 -6.66 -19.60 -16.60
N VAL A 214 -7.81 -19.40 -15.94
CA VAL A 214 -8.80 -18.41 -16.38
C VAL A 214 -8.20 -17.01 -16.25
N ARG A 215 -8.31 -16.21 -17.32
CA ARG A 215 -7.68 -14.89 -17.41
C ARG A 215 -8.64 -13.71 -17.16
N SER A 216 -9.92 -14.00 -16.95
CA SER A 216 -10.94 -12.97 -16.76
C SER A 216 -10.77 -12.25 -15.42
N LYS A 217 -10.28 -11.02 -15.47
CA LYS A 217 -10.17 -10.14 -14.27
C LYS A 217 -11.52 -9.92 -13.59
N SER A 218 -12.57 -9.70 -14.38
CA SER A 218 -13.93 -9.47 -13.85
C SER A 218 -14.41 -10.63 -12.99
N LEU A 219 -14.11 -11.88 -13.40
CA LEU A 219 -14.49 -13.06 -12.63
C LEU A 219 -13.79 -13.09 -11.27
N TYR A 220 -12.45 -12.85 -11.25
CA TYR A 220 -11.70 -12.78 -9.99
C TYR A 220 -12.20 -11.67 -9.08
N MET A 221 -12.49 -10.48 -9.62
CA MET A 221 -13.00 -9.35 -8.84
C MET A 221 -14.42 -9.63 -8.30
N THR A 222 -15.30 -10.25 -9.09
CA THR A 222 -16.67 -10.59 -8.64
C THR A 222 -16.65 -11.63 -7.54
N VAL A 223 -15.90 -12.73 -7.71
CA VAL A 223 -15.76 -13.76 -6.67
C VAL A 223 -14.98 -13.21 -5.47
N GLY A 224 -14.00 -12.34 -5.69
CA GLY A 224 -13.26 -11.63 -4.64
C GLY A 224 -14.15 -10.74 -3.79
N LEU A 225 -15.10 -10.03 -4.40
CA LEU A 225 -16.08 -9.23 -3.66
C LEU A 225 -17.00 -10.11 -2.80
N ALA A 226 -17.43 -11.26 -3.34
CA ALA A 226 -18.20 -12.24 -2.55
C ALA A 226 -17.37 -12.82 -1.39
N LEU A 227 -16.09 -13.12 -1.64
CA LEU A 227 -15.15 -13.56 -0.60
C LEU A 227 -14.98 -12.50 0.49
N TRP A 228 -14.76 -11.23 0.11
CA TRP A 228 -14.66 -10.11 1.04
C TRP A 228 -15.93 -10.00 1.92
N TYR A 229 -17.11 -10.10 1.31
CA TYR A 229 -18.38 -10.05 2.03
C TYR A 229 -18.55 -11.23 3.00
N CYS A 230 -18.18 -12.44 2.59
CA CYS A 230 -18.20 -13.61 3.46
C CYS A 230 -17.23 -13.44 4.64
N MET A 231 -16.01 -12.95 4.38
CA MET A 231 -15.01 -12.70 5.42
C MET A 231 -15.48 -11.63 6.40
N LEU A 232 -16.08 -10.53 5.93
CA LEU A 232 -16.63 -9.45 6.74
C LEU A 232 -17.63 -9.98 7.80
N ASN A 233 -18.47 -10.95 7.42
CA ASN A 233 -19.50 -11.53 8.30
C ASN A 233 -19.02 -12.80 9.02
N SER A 234 -17.82 -13.29 8.76
CA SER A 234 -17.28 -14.52 9.37
C SER A 234 -16.62 -14.31 10.73
N GLY A 235 -16.30 -13.05 11.10
CA GLY A 235 -15.48 -12.71 12.27
C GLY A 235 -13.97 -12.68 11.99
N ILE A 236 -13.56 -13.04 10.77
CA ILE A 236 -12.18 -12.84 10.29
C ILE A 236 -12.12 -11.49 9.58
N HIS A 237 -11.02 -10.74 9.76
CA HIS A 237 -10.88 -9.43 9.10
C HIS A 237 -11.04 -9.51 7.59
N ALA A 238 -11.94 -8.68 7.07
CA ALA A 238 -12.30 -8.63 5.66
C ALA A 238 -11.12 -8.32 4.73
N THR A 239 -10.09 -7.63 5.23
CA THR A 239 -8.86 -7.28 4.49
C THR A 239 -8.07 -8.50 4.05
N ILE A 240 -8.13 -9.62 4.79
CA ILE A 240 -7.46 -10.88 4.44
C ILE A 240 -8.01 -11.44 3.12
N ALA A 241 -9.27 -11.16 2.79
CA ALA A 241 -9.85 -11.58 1.51
C ALA A 241 -9.09 -11.02 0.32
N GLY A 242 -8.60 -9.76 0.41
CA GLY A 242 -7.76 -9.16 -0.65
C GLY A 242 -6.48 -9.95 -0.89
N VAL A 243 -5.80 -10.36 0.17
CA VAL A 243 -4.56 -11.13 0.08
C VAL A 243 -4.82 -12.53 -0.47
N VAL A 244 -5.84 -13.22 0.03
CA VAL A 244 -6.22 -14.57 -0.46
C VAL A 244 -6.57 -14.50 -1.95
N LEU A 245 -7.34 -13.49 -2.36
CA LEU A 245 -7.66 -13.26 -3.77
C LEU A 245 -6.39 -13.07 -4.61
N ALA A 246 -5.43 -12.26 -4.16
CA ALA A 246 -4.17 -12.03 -4.86
C ALA A 246 -3.40 -13.33 -5.11
N PHE A 247 -3.31 -14.19 -4.09
CA PHE A 247 -2.66 -15.49 -4.24
C PHE A 247 -3.39 -16.44 -5.18
N CYS A 248 -4.70 -16.28 -5.37
CA CYS A 248 -5.48 -17.07 -6.32
C CYS A 248 -5.38 -16.59 -7.77
N ILE A 249 -4.92 -15.36 -8.06
CA ILE A 249 -4.82 -14.83 -9.43
C ILE A 249 -3.61 -15.47 -10.15
N PRO A 250 -3.76 -15.99 -11.39
CA PRO A 250 -2.67 -16.66 -12.09
C PRO A 250 -1.55 -15.70 -12.50
N ALA A 251 -0.30 -16.15 -12.35
CA ALA A 251 0.91 -15.41 -12.69
C ALA A 251 1.60 -15.93 -13.96
N ASN A 252 1.08 -17.02 -14.52
CA ASN A 252 1.76 -17.70 -15.64
C ASN A 252 1.55 -16.96 -16.95
N LEU A 253 2.62 -16.86 -17.73
CA LEU A 253 2.56 -16.44 -19.13
C LEU A 253 1.97 -17.59 -19.99
N PRO A 254 1.18 -17.27 -21.03
CA PRO A 254 0.67 -18.30 -21.91
C PRO A 254 1.80 -18.98 -22.71
N LEU A 255 1.62 -20.26 -22.96
CA LEU A 255 2.44 -20.98 -23.91
C LEU A 255 2.29 -20.31 -25.29
N GLY A 256 3.38 -19.86 -25.88
CA GLY A 256 3.36 -19.27 -27.23
C GLY A 256 3.76 -17.80 -27.33
N THR A 257 4.57 -17.29 -26.43
CA THR A 257 5.12 -15.92 -26.48
C THR A 257 5.63 -15.53 -27.88
N LYS A 258 6.31 -16.46 -28.59
CA LYS A 258 6.79 -16.26 -29.96
C LYS A 258 5.64 -16.02 -30.97
N TYR A 259 4.51 -16.69 -30.77
CA TYR A 259 3.34 -16.52 -31.64
C TYR A 259 2.76 -15.12 -31.50
N TYR A 260 2.54 -14.66 -30.28
CA TYR A 260 1.97 -13.32 -30.04
C TYR A 260 2.91 -12.21 -30.47
N ILE A 261 4.23 -12.34 -30.22
CA ILE A 261 5.24 -11.38 -30.73
C ILE A 261 5.22 -11.38 -32.26
N GLY A 262 5.15 -12.55 -32.91
CA GLY A 262 5.04 -12.65 -34.37
C GLY A 262 3.79 -11.96 -34.90
N ARG A 263 2.65 -12.13 -34.24
CA ARG A 263 1.37 -11.49 -34.59
C ARG A 263 1.43 -9.97 -34.45
N ILE A 264 2.04 -9.45 -33.36
CA ILE A 264 2.26 -8.00 -33.17
C ILE A 264 3.13 -7.46 -34.30
N ARG A 265 4.26 -8.10 -34.57
CA ARG A 265 5.20 -7.67 -35.63
C ARG A 265 4.54 -7.69 -37.01
N HIS A 266 3.75 -8.73 -37.31
CA HIS A 266 3.06 -8.85 -38.56
C HIS A 266 2.02 -7.73 -38.78
N ASN A 267 1.16 -7.47 -37.79
CA ASN A 267 0.15 -6.43 -37.86
C ASN A 267 0.74 -5.02 -37.92
N LEU A 268 1.84 -4.77 -37.19
CA LEU A 268 2.53 -3.48 -37.23
C LEU A 268 3.23 -3.26 -38.59
N ALA A 269 3.77 -4.32 -39.21
CA ALA A 269 4.39 -4.23 -40.54
C ALA A 269 3.39 -3.95 -41.67
N GLN A 270 2.14 -4.35 -41.48
CA GLN A 270 1.04 -4.13 -42.47
C GLN A 270 0.26 -2.84 -42.20
N PHE A 271 0.47 -2.21 -41.02
CA PHE A 271 -0.24 -0.97 -40.70
C PHE A 271 0.28 0.16 -41.61
N PRO A 272 -0.59 0.83 -42.40
CA PRO A 272 -0.15 1.91 -43.26
C PRO A 272 0.43 3.06 -42.44
N ALA A 273 1.71 3.32 -42.61
CA ALA A 273 2.38 4.49 -42.02
C ALA A 273 1.87 5.74 -42.75
N THR A 274 0.80 6.33 -42.30
CA THR A 274 0.35 7.61 -42.78
C THR A 274 1.26 8.70 -42.28
N GLU A 275 2.19 9.20 -43.09
CA GLU A 275 2.96 10.41 -42.79
C GLU A 275 2.00 11.59 -42.73
N THR A 276 1.50 11.91 -41.55
CA THR A 276 0.71 13.13 -41.33
C THR A 276 1.65 14.32 -41.40
N THR A 277 1.62 15.03 -42.52
CA THR A 277 2.32 16.30 -42.69
C THR A 277 1.74 17.35 -41.69
N ILE A 278 2.54 18.33 -41.29
CA ILE A 278 2.12 19.39 -40.37
C ILE A 278 0.84 20.11 -40.82
N ALA A 279 0.55 20.13 -42.14
CA ALA A 279 -0.64 20.67 -42.75
C ALA A 279 -1.95 19.88 -42.44
N ASP A 280 -1.84 18.60 -42.07
CA ASP A 280 -3.00 17.72 -41.81
C ASP A 280 -3.40 17.67 -40.32
N ARG A 281 -2.75 18.41 -39.45
CA ARG A 281 -3.02 18.42 -37.99
C ARG A 281 -4.47 18.79 -37.62
N ASN A 282 -5.19 19.45 -38.51
CA ASN A 282 -6.57 19.91 -38.29
C ASN A 282 -7.63 19.04 -38.95
N LYS A 283 -7.27 17.98 -39.68
CA LYS A 283 -8.22 17.05 -40.25
C LYS A 283 -8.50 15.89 -39.28
N PRO A 284 -9.78 15.52 -39.07
CA PRO A 284 -10.10 14.32 -38.30
C PRO A 284 -9.57 13.11 -39.05
N VAL A 285 -8.62 12.39 -38.44
CA VAL A 285 -8.14 11.12 -38.96
C VAL A 285 -9.08 10.02 -38.45
N VAL A 286 -9.91 9.48 -39.31
CA VAL A 286 -10.76 8.33 -39.01
C VAL A 286 -10.08 7.10 -39.59
N LEU A 287 -9.75 6.15 -38.74
CA LEU A 287 -9.16 4.88 -39.17
C LEU A 287 -10.22 4.03 -39.91
N SER A 288 -9.79 3.30 -40.93
CA SER A 288 -10.61 2.30 -41.56
C SER A 288 -10.90 1.11 -40.65
N ASP A 289 -11.94 0.33 -40.96
CA ASP A 289 -12.27 -0.86 -40.17
C ASP A 289 -11.12 -1.87 -40.13
N ASP A 290 -10.34 -1.99 -41.22
CA ASP A 290 -9.16 -2.87 -41.28
C ASP A 290 -8.03 -2.36 -40.37
N GLU A 291 -7.78 -1.06 -40.36
CA GLU A 291 -6.79 -0.45 -39.46
C GLU A 291 -7.18 -0.62 -37.97
N ILE A 292 -8.47 -0.42 -37.67
CA ILE A 292 -9.01 -0.67 -36.33
C ILE A 292 -8.85 -2.15 -35.94
N HIS A 293 -9.13 -3.05 -36.89
CA HIS A 293 -8.97 -4.50 -36.67
C HIS A 293 -7.51 -4.89 -36.41
N MET A 294 -6.56 -4.32 -37.16
CA MET A 294 -5.14 -4.54 -36.94
C MET A 294 -4.70 -4.03 -35.56
N LEU A 295 -5.08 -2.82 -35.15
CA LEU A 295 -4.75 -2.25 -33.83
C LEU A 295 -5.35 -3.08 -32.69
N LYS A 296 -6.64 -3.47 -32.80
CA LYS A 296 -7.27 -4.36 -31.80
C LYS A 296 -6.59 -5.73 -31.73
N SER A 297 -6.08 -6.23 -32.84
CA SER A 297 -5.32 -7.48 -32.87
C SER A 297 -3.96 -7.34 -32.17
N VAL A 298 -3.29 -6.19 -32.29
CA VAL A 298 -2.05 -5.87 -31.56
C VAL A 298 -2.35 -5.73 -30.08
N GLU A 299 -3.39 -4.99 -29.70
CA GLU A 299 -3.85 -4.83 -28.31
C GLU A 299 -4.13 -6.20 -27.68
N SER A 300 -4.97 -7.02 -28.32
CA SER A 300 -5.27 -8.38 -27.83
C SER A 300 -4.04 -9.27 -27.72
N ALA A 301 -3.09 -9.18 -28.66
CA ALA A 301 -1.85 -9.95 -28.59
C ALA A 301 -0.92 -9.45 -27.45
N SER A 302 -0.90 -8.14 -27.18
CA SER A 302 -0.18 -7.54 -26.07
C SER A 302 -0.76 -7.98 -24.73
N ASP A 303 -2.08 -7.94 -24.58
CA ASP A 303 -2.77 -8.39 -23.35
C ASP A 303 -2.51 -9.85 -23.04
N HIS A 304 -2.29 -10.68 -24.07
CA HIS A 304 -1.93 -12.08 -23.88
C HIS A 304 -0.46 -12.27 -23.44
N LEU A 305 0.41 -11.29 -23.63
CA LEU A 305 1.80 -11.35 -23.19
C LEU A 305 1.99 -10.93 -21.73
N ILE A 306 1.05 -10.20 -21.16
CA ILE A 306 1.08 -9.75 -19.77
C ILE A 306 0.33 -10.79 -18.91
N SER A 307 0.90 -11.17 -17.78
CA SER A 307 0.19 -12.07 -16.85
C SER A 307 -0.99 -11.35 -16.19
N PRO A 308 -2.11 -12.05 -15.88
CA PRO A 308 -3.24 -11.44 -15.17
C PRO A 308 -2.85 -10.78 -13.86
N LEU A 309 -1.85 -11.33 -13.16
CA LEU A 309 -1.27 -10.76 -11.94
C LEU A 309 -0.68 -9.36 -12.21
N GLN A 310 0.25 -9.25 -13.16
CA GLN A 310 0.93 -7.98 -13.48
C GLN A 310 -0.04 -6.93 -14.01
N ASP A 311 -0.95 -7.35 -14.88
CA ASP A 311 -1.95 -6.48 -15.46
C ASP A 311 -2.93 -5.93 -14.41
N LEU A 312 -3.35 -6.73 -13.43
CA LEU A 312 -4.17 -6.25 -12.32
C LEU A 312 -3.38 -5.36 -11.37
N GLU A 313 -2.13 -5.72 -11.04
CA GLU A 313 -1.23 -4.91 -10.21
C GLU A 313 -1.06 -3.50 -10.80
N ASP A 314 -0.73 -3.40 -12.10
CA ASP A 314 -0.56 -2.12 -12.79
C ASP A 314 -1.87 -1.32 -12.86
N SER A 315 -3.00 -2.00 -13.08
CA SER A 315 -4.32 -1.37 -13.13
C SER A 315 -4.74 -0.78 -11.78
N LEU A 316 -4.40 -1.44 -10.67
CA LEU A 316 -4.73 -1.00 -9.31
C LEU A 316 -3.80 0.08 -8.76
N LYS A 317 -2.57 0.17 -9.25
CA LYS A 317 -1.53 1.08 -8.73
C LYS A 317 -1.99 2.55 -8.70
N ASN A 318 -2.55 3.04 -9.80
CA ASN A 318 -3.01 4.43 -9.87
C ASN A 318 -4.25 4.71 -8.98
N PRO A 319 -5.35 3.92 -9.04
CA PRO A 319 -6.49 4.09 -8.14
C PRO A 319 -6.09 4.03 -6.67
N ILE A 320 -5.20 3.13 -6.29
CA ILE A 320 -4.75 3.00 -4.90
C ILE A 320 -3.97 4.24 -4.47
N ASN A 321 -2.97 4.64 -5.22
CA ASN A 321 -2.08 5.72 -4.85
C ASN A 321 -2.75 7.11 -4.88
N TYR A 322 -3.72 7.33 -5.77
CA TYR A 322 -4.34 8.65 -5.96
C TYR A 322 -5.76 8.76 -5.38
N PHE A 323 -6.38 7.66 -4.98
CA PHE A 323 -7.74 7.67 -4.43
C PHE A 323 -7.85 6.90 -3.11
N VAL A 324 -7.49 5.60 -3.08
CA VAL A 324 -7.70 4.74 -1.92
C VAL A 324 -6.91 5.24 -0.70
N ILE A 325 -5.60 5.41 -0.85
CA ILE A 325 -4.71 5.83 0.25
C ILE A 325 -5.04 7.25 0.73
N PRO A 326 -5.22 8.28 -0.15
CA PRO A 326 -5.61 9.60 0.30
C PRO A 326 -6.98 9.68 0.96
N LEU A 327 -7.98 8.94 0.45
CA LEU A 327 -9.31 8.89 1.06
C LEU A 327 -9.28 8.21 2.43
N PHE A 328 -8.55 7.08 2.54
CA PHE A 328 -8.32 6.40 3.80
C PHE A 328 -7.64 7.33 4.83
N ALA A 329 -6.59 8.04 4.40
CA ALA A 329 -5.91 9.00 5.25
C ALA A 329 -6.82 10.14 5.68
N PHE A 330 -7.62 10.69 4.77
CA PHE A 330 -8.60 11.73 5.09
C PHE A 330 -9.64 11.25 6.10
N ALA A 331 -10.14 10.02 5.97
CA ALA A 331 -11.13 9.47 6.89
C ALA A 331 -10.55 9.16 8.30
N ASN A 332 -9.29 8.71 8.36
CA ASN A 332 -8.73 8.18 9.61
C ASN A 332 -7.76 9.12 10.34
N ALA A 333 -7.16 10.12 9.66
CA ALA A 333 -6.18 11.02 10.26
C ALA A 333 -6.82 12.21 11.01
N GLY A 334 -8.14 12.36 11.00
CA GLY A 334 -8.86 13.41 11.71
C GLY A 334 -8.83 13.21 13.23
N VAL A 335 -7.74 13.62 13.87
CA VAL A 335 -7.57 13.58 15.32
C VAL A 335 -8.10 14.88 15.93
N ASN A 336 -8.95 14.77 16.96
CA ASN A 336 -9.41 15.93 17.72
C ASN A 336 -8.33 16.36 18.72
N LEU A 337 -7.72 17.51 18.47
CA LEU A 337 -6.70 18.10 19.34
C LEU A 337 -7.31 18.95 20.46
N ALA A 338 -8.60 19.31 20.36
CA ALA A 338 -9.29 20.12 21.37
C ALA A 338 -9.55 19.26 22.62
N GLY A 339 -8.91 19.63 23.73
CA GLY A 339 -9.01 18.91 25.01
C GLY A 339 -7.90 17.90 25.28
N MET A 340 -7.04 17.62 24.32
CA MET A 340 -5.85 16.80 24.58
C MET A 340 -4.78 17.58 25.37
N SER A 341 -4.32 17.01 26.46
CA SER A 341 -3.16 17.52 27.16
C SER A 341 -1.88 17.12 26.43
N ILE A 342 -0.92 18.03 26.31
CA ILE A 342 0.43 17.67 25.83
C ILE A 342 1.02 16.53 26.70
N ALA A 343 0.57 16.40 27.94
CA ALA A 343 0.97 15.32 28.83
C ALA A 343 0.48 13.93 28.36
N SER A 344 -0.65 13.81 27.65
CA SER A 344 -1.13 12.53 27.12
C SER A 344 -0.23 11.99 25.99
N LEU A 345 0.47 12.88 25.26
CA LEU A 345 1.52 12.53 24.30
C LEU A 345 2.73 11.82 24.91
N PHE A 346 3.03 12.14 26.18
CA PHE A 346 4.17 11.61 26.91
C PHE A 346 3.80 10.50 27.89
N SER A 347 2.59 9.93 27.80
CA SER A 347 2.12 8.84 28.63
C SER A 347 1.27 7.83 27.83
N GLY A 348 1.16 6.63 28.34
CA GLY A 348 0.23 5.62 27.81
C GLY A 348 0.56 5.12 26.41
N VAL A 349 -0.50 4.85 25.63
CA VAL A 349 -0.43 4.23 24.31
C VAL A 349 0.27 5.14 23.29
N GLY A 350 0.01 6.45 23.34
CA GLY A 350 0.59 7.42 22.39
C GLY A 350 2.12 7.41 22.42
N LEU A 351 2.72 7.47 23.61
CA LEU A 351 4.17 7.39 23.78
C LEU A 351 4.72 6.03 23.35
N ALA A 352 4.03 4.94 23.71
CA ALA A 352 4.47 3.59 23.35
C ALA A 352 4.51 3.38 21.83
N VAL A 353 3.49 3.88 21.09
CA VAL A 353 3.45 3.87 19.64
C VAL A 353 4.53 4.77 19.03
N PHE A 354 4.68 6.00 19.54
CA PHE A 354 5.70 6.94 19.10
C PHE A 354 7.12 6.35 19.19
N LEU A 355 7.48 5.84 20.37
CA LEU A 355 8.80 5.23 20.58
C LEU A 355 8.96 3.92 19.83
N GLY A 356 7.89 3.13 19.70
CA GLY A 356 7.89 1.91 18.90
C GLY A 356 8.22 2.18 17.45
N LEU A 357 7.61 3.22 16.83
CA LEU A 357 7.89 3.62 15.45
C LEU A 357 9.27 4.24 15.29
N LEU A 358 9.61 5.24 16.12
CA LEU A 358 10.86 5.99 15.97
C LEU A 358 12.08 5.19 16.37
N VAL A 359 12.07 4.61 17.56
CA VAL A 359 13.23 3.91 18.15
C VAL A 359 13.16 2.42 17.87
N GLY A 360 12.00 1.79 18.14
CA GLY A 360 11.81 0.35 18.02
C GLY A 360 12.05 -0.13 16.60
N LYS A 361 11.44 0.53 15.61
CA LYS A 361 11.59 0.17 14.20
C LYS A 361 13.02 0.35 13.71
N PHE A 362 13.63 1.51 14.00
CA PHE A 362 15.02 1.78 13.64
C PHE A 362 15.98 0.76 14.24
N VAL A 363 15.92 0.57 15.56
CA VAL A 363 16.80 -0.37 16.26
C VAL A 363 16.55 -1.79 15.78
N GLY A 364 15.29 -2.19 15.60
CA GLY A 364 14.91 -3.54 15.18
C GLY A 364 15.45 -3.89 13.80
N VAL A 365 15.17 -3.06 12.80
CA VAL A 365 15.64 -3.29 11.42
C VAL A 365 17.16 -3.25 11.33
N PHE A 366 17.78 -2.20 11.93
CA PHE A 366 19.22 -2.01 11.85
C PHE A 366 19.98 -3.11 12.60
N SER A 367 19.63 -3.40 13.86
CA SER A 367 20.37 -4.37 14.68
C SER A 367 20.23 -5.80 14.16
N ALA A 368 19.02 -6.20 13.74
CA ALA A 368 18.80 -7.52 13.15
C ALA A 368 19.64 -7.69 11.87
N THR A 369 19.55 -6.74 10.95
CA THR A 369 20.31 -6.81 9.69
C THR A 369 21.80 -6.75 9.94
N TRP A 370 22.29 -5.85 10.83
CA TRP A 370 23.70 -5.73 11.17
C TRP A 370 24.25 -7.02 11.79
N LEU A 371 23.50 -7.64 12.72
CA LEU A 371 23.90 -8.87 13.40
C LEU A 371 24.10 -10.01 12.38
N PHE A 372 23.13 -10.22 11.49
CA PHE A 372 23.18 -11.30 10.51
C PHE A 372 24.21 -11.05 9.39
N ILE A 373 24.50 -9.78 9.05
CA ILE A 373 25.64 -9.44 8.19
C ILE A 373 26.96 -9.79 8.90
N LYS A 374 27.10 -9.46 10.20
CA LYS A 374 28.30 -9.79 10.98
C LYS A 374 28.49 -11.30 11.11
N LEU A 375 27.39 -12.06 11.25
CA LEU A 375 27.40 -13.53 11.24
C LEU A 375 27.64 -14.12 9.86
N ARG A 376 27.80 -13.31 8.80
CA ARG A 376 28.00 -13.72 7.39
C ARG A 376 26.85 -14.56 6.82
N VAL A 377 25.65 -14.46 7.38
CA VAL A 377 24.46 -15.14 6.88
C VAL A 377 23.87 -14.40 5.68
N ILE A 378 23.91 -13.06 5.73
CA ILE A 378 23.41 -12.17 4.67
C ILE A 378 24.52 -11.20 4.23
N GLN A 379 24.36 -10.68 3.02
CA GLN A 379 25.24 -9.66 2.49
C GLN A 379 24.62 -8.28 2.66
N LYS A 380 25.48 -7.27 2.86
CA LYS A 380 25.04 -5.88 2.91
C LYS A 380 24.62 -5.44 1.49
N PRO A 381 23.58 -4.60 1.34
CA PRO A 381 23.18 -4.06 0.04
C PRO A 381 24.37 -3.42 -0.70
N ASP A 382 24.57 -3.81 -1.98
CA ASP A 382 25.72 -3.42 -2.77
C ASP A 382 25.84 -1.89 -2.91
N GLY A 383 27.07 -1.39 -2.91
CA GLY A 383 27.36 0.04 -3.06
C GLY A 383 26.89 0.92 -1.87
N SER A 384 26.40 0.35 -0.78
CA SER A 384 25.96 1.10 0.40
C SER A 384 27.02 1.10 1.50
N THR A 385 27.14 2.22 2.23
CA THR A 385 27.89 2.28 3.51
C THR A 385 26.92 2.13 4.68
N TRP A 386 27.42 1.94 5.89
CA TRP A 386 26.57 1.75 7.07
C TRP A 386 25.73 2.98 7.42
N ALA A 387 26.22 4.18 7.15
CA ALA A 387 25.53 5.41 7.51
C ALA A 387 24.27 5.66 6.64
N PRO A 388 24.31 5.61 5.30
CA PRO A 388 23.08 5.62 4.48
C PRO A 388 22.15 4.45 4.76
N PHE A 389 22.67 3.27 5.06
CA PHE A 389 21.85 2.12 5.44
C PHE A 389 21.06 2.39 6.73
N ALA A 390 21.73 2.91 7.78
CA ALA A 390 21.06 3.33 9.01
C ALA A 390 19.99 4.39 8.76
N SER A 391 20.27 5.34 7.87
CA SER A 391 19.30 6.39 7.50
C SER A 391 18.03 5.80 6.87
N VAL A 392 18.17 4.79 6.01
CA VAL A 392 17.02 4.07 5.42
C VAL A 392 16.27 3.27 6.48
N CYS A 393 16.97 2.63 7.43
CA CYS A 393 16.32 1.96 8.56
C CYS A 393 15.51 2.93 9.43
N MET A 394 15.93 4.21 9.57
CA MET A 394 15.14 5.23 10.26
C MET A 394 13.85 5.58 9.51
N ILE A 395 13.90 5.64 8.18
CA ILE A 395 12.71 5.87 7.33
C ILE A 395 11.69 4.74 7.47
N CYS A 396 12.10 3.50 7.78
CA CYS A 396 11.17 2.40 8.05
C CYS A 396 10.24 2.67 9.24
N GLY A 397 10.55 3.63 10.11
CA GLY A 397 9.66 4.09 11.19
C GLY A 397 8.45 4.92 10.73
N ILE A 398 8.31 5.18 9.44
CA ILE A 398 7.12 5.80 8.86
C ILE A 398 6.03 4.73 8.75
N GLY A 399 5.10 4.68 9.71
CA GLY A 399 4.05 3.65 9.75
C GLY A 399 2.70 4.09 9.19
N PHE A 400 2.45 5.36 9.20
CA PHE A 400 1.26 6.16 8.90
C PHE A 400 -0.03 5.38 8.53
N THR A 401 -0.31 5.09 7.24
CA THR A 401 -1.60 4.52 6.81
C THR A 401 -1.88 3.15 7.39
N VAL A 402 -0.89 2.26 7.35
CA VAL A 402 -1.05 0.88 7.88
C VAL A 402 -1.12 0.89 9.41
N SER A 403 -0.34 1.73 10.08
CA SER A 403 -0.43 1.92 11.53
C SER A 403 -1.77 2.52 11.97
N MET A 404 -2.35 3.47 11.19
CA MET A 404 -3.70 4.02 11.44
C MET A 404 -4.78 2.92 11.33
N PHE A 405 -4.67 2.06 10.33
CA PHE A 405 -5.55 0.91 10.17
C PHE A 405 -5.44 -0.04 11.38
N MET A 406 -4.21 -0.39 11.78
CA MET A 406 -3.97 -1.22 12.96
C MET A 406 -4.53 -0.58 14.23
N ALA A 407 -4.46 0.75 14.38
CA ALA A 407 -5.03 1.44 15.52
C ALA A 407 -6.56 1.32 15.58
N GLY A 408 -7.24 1.46 14.43
CA GLY A 408 -8.68 1.23 14.30
C GLY A 408 -9.09 -0.18 14.69
N LEU A 409 -8.30 -1.20 14.31
CA LEU A 409 -8.53 -2.59 14.69
C LEU A 409 -8.27 -2.85 16.18
N SER A 410 -7.28 -2.18 16.76
CA SER A 410 -6.86 -2.36 18.15
C SER A 410 -7.85 -1.76 19.13
N TYR A 411 -8.43 -0.61 18.79
CA TYR A 411 -9.28 0.19 19.66
C TYR A 411 -10.62 0.51 18.97
N PRO A 412 -11.67 -0.28 19.21
CA PRO A 412 -13.01 -0.01 18.70
C PRO A 412 -13.58 1.28 19.28
N ALA A 413 -14.70 1.74 18.74
CA ALA A 413 -15.34 3.02 19.09
C ALA A 413 -15.59 3.24 20.60
N GLU A 414 -15.73 2.16 21.38
CA GLU A 414 -15.86 2.20 22.84
C GLU A 414 -14.63 2.78 23.55
N HIS A 415 -13.46 2.72 22.90
CA HIS A 415 -12.17 3.21 23.43
C HIS A 415 -11.60 4.34 22.55
N ALA A 416 -12.45 5.30 22.15
CA ALA A 416 -12.09 6.40 21.28
C ALA A 416 -10.91 7.24 21.79
N ASP A 417 -10.75 7.37 23.10
CA ASP A 417 -9.63 8.10 23.71
C ASP A 417 -8.29 7.40 23.43
N LEU A 418 -8.23 6.07 23.60
CA LEU A 418 -7.03 5.28 23.29
C LEU A 418 -6.72 5.28 21.78
N LEU A 419 -7.76 5.24 20.95
CA LEU A 419 -7.61 5.37 19.50
C LEU A 419 -7.01 6.73 19.11
N ASN A 420 -7.49 7.82 19.72
CA ASN A 420 -6.96 9.16 19.47
C ASN A 420 -5.50 9.31 19.94
N ASP A 421 -5.17 8.77 21.12
CA ASP A 421 -3.78 8.74 21.63
C ASP A 421 -2.88 7.95 20.70
N ALA A 422 -3.31 6.78 20.23
CA ALA A 422 -2.58 5.97 19.26
C ALA A 422 -2.36 6.71 17.93
N LYS A 423 -3.42 7.32 17.36
CA LYS A 423 -3.33 8.12 16.13
C LYS A 423 -2.33 9.26 16.26
N LEU A 424 -2.33 9.94 17.39
CA LEU A 424 -1.39 11.02 17.67
C LEU A 424 0.05 10.48 17.75
N GLY A 425 0.27 9.36 18.45
CA GLY A 425 1.56 8.67 18.49
C GLY A 425 2.06 8.28 17.10
N ILE A 426 1.17 7.78 16.22
CA ILE A 426 1.49 7.45 14.83
C ILE A 426 1.91 8.68 14.03
N LEU A 427 1.15 9.77 14.10
CA LEU A 427 1.47 11.01 13.40
C LEU A 427 2.83 11.56 13.82
N MET A 428 3.06 11.67 15.12
CA MET A 428 4.33 12.16 15.65
C MET A 428 5.49 11.25 15.30
N GLY A 429 5.33 9.92 15.43
CA GLY A 429 6.34 8.92 15.06
C GLY A 429 6.68 8.97 13.58
N THR A 430 5.69 9.07 12.73
CA THR A 430 5.84 9.20 11.28
C THR A 430 6.60 10.48 10.90
N ILE A 431 6.19 11.62 11.44
CA ILE A 431 6.84 12.92 11.17
C ILE A 431 8.30 12.91 11.69
N ALA A 432 8.51 12.42 12.90
CA ALA A 432 9.85 12.34 13.48
C ALA A 432 10.76 11.42 12.66
N SER A 433 10.30 10.23 12.29
CA SER A 433 11.06 9.28 11.47
C SER A 433 11.36 9.84 10.07
N ALA A 434 10.41 10.55 9.46
CA ALA A 434 10.61 11.19 8.15
C ALA A 434 11.66 12.31 8.23
N ILE A 435 11.58 13.19 9.23
CA ILE A 435 12.52 14.30 9.42
C ILE A 435 13.92 13.78 9.76
N VAL A 436 14.04 12.93 10.80
CA VAL A 436 15.33 12.41 11.24
C VAL A 436 15.98 11.58 10.13
N GLY A 437 15.21 10.67 9.49
CA GLY A 437 15.70 9.87 8.37
C GLY A 437 16.16 10.71 7.19
N SER A 438 15.43 11.78 6.83
CA SER A 438 15.81 12.71 5.76
C SER A 438 17.08 13.49 6.12
N LEU A 439 17.21 13.99 7.34
CA LEU A 439 18.41 14.68 7.80
C LEU A 439 19.62 13.76 7.78
N MET A 440 19.47 12.54 8.27
CA MET A 440 20.52 11.52 8.22
C MET A 440 20.92 11.17 6.79
N LEU A 441 19.97 10.99 5.87
CA LEU A 441 20.25 10.75 4.46
C LEU A 441 21.00 11.91 3.84
N ASN A 442 20.57 13.15 4.09
CA ASN A 442 21.23 14.32 3.55
C ASN A 442 22.68 14.46 4.02
N ALA A 443 22.96 14.08 5.27
CA ALA A 443 24.29 14.12 5.85
C ALA A 443 25.20 12.98 5.38
N THR A 444 24.65 11.82 5.05
CA THR A 444 25.41 10.59 4.78
C THR A 444 25.57 10.26 3.31
N LEU A 445 24.69 10.79 2.44
CA LEU A 445 24.79 10.60 1.00
C LEU A 445 25.83 11.58 0.39
N PRO A 446 26.58 11.15 -0.65
CA PRO A 446 27.51 12.03 -1.35
C PRO A 446 26.76 13.25 -1.90
N LYS A 447 27.39 14.44 -1.84
CA LYS A 447 26.82 15.65 -2.46
C LYS A 447 26.76 15.47 -3.96
N GLU A 448 25.72 15.98 -4.61
CA GLU A 448 25.64 16.01 -6.09
C GLU A 448 26.90 16.71 -6.63
N GLN A 449 27.64 16.02 -7.49
CA GLN A 449 28.64 16.69 -8.31
C GLN A 449 27.86 17.53 -9.34
N PRO A 450 28.15 18.84 -9.50
CA PRO A 450 27.53 19.63 -10.55
C PRO A 450 27.81 18.94 -11.91
N ASP A 451 26.76 18.80 -12.72
CA ASP A 451 26.86 18.23 -14.08
C ASP A 451 27.91 18.98 -14.86
N VAL A 452 29.04 18.35 -15.14
CA VAL A 452 30.17 18.86 -15.97
C VAL A 452 29.81 18.82 -17.46
N THR A 453 28.56 18.78 -17.85
CA THR A 453 28.10 18.62 -19.24
C THR A 453 27.67 19.93 -19.94
N THR A 454 28.05 21.12 -19.44
CA THR A 454 27.76 22.39 -20.15
C THR A 454 28.98 23.30 -20.29
N ALA A 455 30.21 22.77 -20.22
CA ALA A 455 31.43 23.56 -20.54
C ALA A 455 32.26 22.81 -21.58
N GLY A 456 31.78 22.75 -22.80
CA GLY A 456 32.48 22.14 -23.92
C GLY A 456 31.75 22.35 -25.24
N GLY A 457 31.59 23.59 -25.64
CA GLY A 457 30.96 23.95 -26.90
C GLY A 457 31.33 25.39 -27.24
N GLU A 458 32.56 25.62 -27.59
CA GLU A 458 32.98 26.70 -28.49
C GLU A 458 33.31 26.11 -29.89
#